data_cd0211382beb6ba31e8097491b994644
#
_entry.id   cd0211382beb6ba31e8097491b994644
#
_cell.length_a   1.000
_cell.length_b   1.000
_cell.length_c   1.000
_cell.angle_alpha   90.00
_cell.angle_beta   90.00
_cell.angle_gamma   90.00
#
_symmetry.space_group_name_H-M   'P 1'
#
loop_
_entity.id
_entity.type
_entity.pdbx_description
1 polymer ?
#
loop_
_entity_poly.entity_id
_entity_poly.type
_entity_poly.pdbx_seq_one_letter_code
_entity_poly.pdbx_strand_id
1 'polypeptide(L)'
;MLAQATYGYDHQSKTALTDLIGMLLGSVSLQDVQMHTPCVNPPLKATVKRLISEVICRYGVPETIESDRGPHFNGEENNLTVDTNFFLLGFQLSHQLNIFLFCLLLVVYCGTICGNLLIIVLVSTSKSLHTPMYFFLTQLSISDILLPTDIIPNTLYILLNNGASITFICCMNQFYFFAASEEFECFLLTVMSYDRYVAICNPLHYNYIMTSDHCIRMAAMCWVLGFSITLMYCVTISLLTFCGPNIIDHFFCDLVPLIELACSSTLTIELEAYITCFLVLVIPIIIVIISYINIIVTILRFQSNVSRQKAFSTCSSHLIVVSIFYITLLSVYLYPKGGKSLKVNKLLSLLYTVFTPLMNPIIYSLRNSDIKKSLQEFIKKCVICQNGINNL
;
A
#
# COMPACT_ATOMS: atom_id res chain seq x y z
N MET A 1 -16.82 -26.15 -34.54
CA MET A 1 -17.47 -24.87 -34.10
C MET A 1 -16.88 -24.51 -32.74
N LEU A 2 -15.75 -23.83 -32.77
CA LEU A 2 -15.08 -23.31 -31.58
C LEU A 2 -15.42 -21.83 -31.51
N ALA A 3 -16.30 -21.45 -30.57
CA ALA A 3 -16.65 -20.07 -30.31
C ALA A 3 -15.48 -19.38 -29.60
N GLN A 4 -14.94 -18.38 -30.23
CA GLN A 4 -13.98 -17.43 -29.65
C GLN A 4 -14.70 -16.65 -28.55
N ALA A 5 -14.33 -16.93 -27.29
CA ALA A 5 -14.56 -16.02 -26.20
C ALA A 5 -13.42 -14.98 -26.21
N THR A 6 -13.61 -13.92 -26.98
CA THR A 6 -12.78 -12.71 -26.89
C THR A 6 -13.08 -12.03 -25.55
N TYR A 7 -12.12 -12.04 -24.64
CA TYR A 7 -12.15 -11.26 -23.43
C TYR A 7 -12.09 -9.77 -23.82
N GLY A 8 -13.24 -9.14 -23.82
CA GLY A 8 -13.35 -7.68 -23.92
C GLY A 8 -12.89 -7.03 -22.63
N TYR A 9 -11.61 -6.68 -22.57
CA TYR A 9 -11.14 -5.71 -21.58
C TYR A 9 -11.71 -4.35 -21.99
N ASP A 10 -12.74 -3.94 -21.28
CA ASP A 10 -13.52 -2.75 -21.59
C ASP A 10 -12.65 -1.49 -21.48
N HIS A 11 -12.93 -0.54 -22.37
CA HIS A 11 -12.24 0.74 -22.53
C HIS A 11 -12.23 1.57 -21.22
N GLN A 12 -13.16 1.32 -20.31
CA GLN A 12 -13.26 1.98 -19.01
C GLN A 12 -12.11 1.63 -18.04
N SER A 13 -11.59 0.39 -18.06
CA SER A 13 -10.46 0.00 -17.22
C SER A 13 -9.15 0.67 -17.67
N LYS A 14 -9.00 0.93 -18.98
CA LYS A 14 -7.83 1.64 -19.51
C LYS A 14 -7.85 3.12 -19.14
N THR A 15 -9.04 3.74 -19.15
CA THR A 15 -9.19 5.15 -18.78
C THR A 15 -8.87 5.36 -17.29
N ALA A 16 -9.40 4.52 -16.42
CA ALA A 16 -9.12 4.60 -14.98
C ALA A 16 -7.63 4.39 -14.64
N LEU A 17 -6.95 3.48 -15.35
CA LEU A 17 -5.52 3.24 -15.17
C LEU A 17 -4.68 4.41 -15.73
N THR A 18 -5.08 4.98 -16.87
CA THR A 18 -4.40 6.14 -17.48
C THR A 18 -4.57 7.38 -16.61
N ASP A 19 -5.75 7.57 -16.01
CA ASP A 19 -6.02 8.66 -15.08
C ASP A 19 -5.25 8.50 -13.76
N LEU A 20 -5.12 7.28 -13.25
CA LEU A 20 -4.30 6.98 -12.07
C LEU A 20 -2.80 7.19 -12.33
N ILE A 21 -2.30 6.76 -13.48
CA ILE A 21 -0.92 7.00 -13.91
C ILE A 21 -0.67 8.49 -14.15
N GLY A 22 -1.63 9.21 -14.73
CA GLY A 22 -1.58 10.67 -14.90
C GLY A 22 -1.53 11.41 -13.56
N MET A 23 -2.28 10.95 -12.55
CA MET A 23 -2.22 11.48 -11.19
C MET A 23 -0.86 11.21 -10.51
N LEU A 24 -0.29 10.00 -10.72
CA LEU A 24 0.99 9.62 -10.11
C LEU A 24 2.19 10.31 -10.80
N LEU A 25 2.15 10.49 -12.11
CA LEU A 25 3.20 11.20 -12.86
C LEU A 25 3.10 12.72 -12.71
N GLY A 26 1.91 13.28 -12.53
CA GLY A 26 1.70 14.71 -12.27
C GLY A 26 2.29 15.16 -10.93
N SER A 27 2.48 14.26 -9.96
CA SER A 27 3.10 14.57 -8.67
C SER A 27 4.63 14.71 -8.71
N VAL A 28 5.29 14.30 -9.80
CA VAL A 28 6.76 14.36 -9.95
C VAL A 28 7.25 15.62 -10.67
N SER A 29 6.37 16.42 -11.29
CA SER A 29 6.75 17.53 -12.17
C SER A 29 6.22 18.92 -11.75
N LEU A 30 6.01 19.20 -10.47
CA LEU A 30 5.40 20.47 -10.02
C LEU A 30 6.39 21.47 -9.42
N GLN A 31 7.66 21.50 -9.84
CA GLN A 31 8.60 22.57 -9.43
C GLN A 31 8.62 23.80 -10.34
N ASP A 32 7.94 23.83 -11.49
CA ASP A 32 7.99 24.95 -12.43
C ASP A 32 6.63 25.24 -13.10
N VAL A 33 5.62 25.66 -12.34
CA VAL A 33 4.43 26.24 -12.95
C VAL A 33 4.03 27.53 -12.24
N GLN A 34 4.60 28.64 -12.69
CA GLN A 34 3.98 29.96 -12.57
C GLN A 34 2.73 29.97 -13.45
N MET A 35 1.55 29.83 -12.86
CA MET A 35 0.28 29.93 -13.61
C MET A 35 -0.20 31.39 -13.68
N HIS A 36 0.08 32.02 -14.79
CA HIS A 36 -0.76 33.10 -15.35
C HIS A 36 -1.63 32.51 -16.45
N THR A 37 -2.89 32.15 -16.15
CA THR A 37 -3.95 32.07 -17.17
C THR A 37 -5.33 32.30 -16.56
N PRO A 38 -6.14 33.19 -17.09
CA PRO A 38 -7.53 33.39 -16.69
C PRO A 38 -8.43 32.51 -17.56
N CYS A 39 -9.01 31.48 -17.03
CA CYS A 39 -10.23 30.75 -17.46
C CYS A 39 -10.16 29.29 -17.03
N VAL A 40 -10.52 29.00 -15.79
CA VAL A 40 -10.70 27.64 -15.30
C VAL A 40 -12.14 27.49 -14.80
N ASN A 41 -12.86 26.48 -15.32
CA ASN A 41 -14.23 26.16 -14.98
C ASN A 41 -14.45 25.91 -13.48
N PRO A 42 -15.60 26.32 -12.88
CA PRO A 42 -15.90 26.21 -11.45
C PRO A 42 -15.70 24.80 -10.81
N PRO A 43 -16.07 23.68 -11.45
CA PRO A 43 -15.84 22.35 -10.87
C PRO A 43 -14.35 21.99 -10.79
N LEU A 44 -13.54 22.49 -11.72
CA LEU A 44 -12.09 22.24 -11.71
C LEU A 44 -11.40 22.98 -10.56
N LYS A 45 -11.88 24.20 -10.18
CA LYS A 45 -11.38 24.92 -9.01
C LYS A 45 -11.61 24.17 -7.70
N ALA A 46 -12.74 23.49 -7.54
CA ALA A 46 -13.03 22.69 -6.35
C ALA A 46 -12.11 21.45 -6.28
N THR A 47 -11.88 20.79 -7.42
CA THR A 47 -10.99 19.62 -7.51
C THR A 47 -9.53 20.02 -7.28
N VAL A 48 -9.07 21.11 -7.87
CA VAL A 48 -7.70 21.65 -7.67
C VAL A 48 -7.52 22.09 -6.22
N LYS A 49 -8.52 22.73 -5.59
CA LYS A 49 -8.45 23.13 -4.19
C LYS A 49 -8.38 21.90 -3.25
N ARG A 50 -9.07 20.82 -3.58
CA ARG A 50 -9.02 19.54 -2.86
C ARG A 50 -7.67 18.86 -3.06
N LEU A 51 -7.15 18.82 -4.28
CA LEU A 51 -5.81 18.30 -4.61
C LEU A 51 -4.69 19.10 -3.90
N ILE A 52 -4.80 20.43 -3.88
CA ILE A 52 -3.86 21.30 -3.17
C ILE A 52 -3.94 21.06 -1.66
N SER A 53 -5.13 20.86 -1.06
CA SER A 53 -5.25 20.53 0.36
C SER A 53 -4.65 19.15 0.67
N GLU A 54 -4.79 18.16 -0.20
CA GLU A 54 -4.15 16.85 -0.06
C GLU A 54 -2.62 16.93 -0.21
N VAL A 55 -2.13 17.77 -1.13
CA VAL A 55 -0.68 18.02 -1.29
C VAL A 55 -0.12 18.77 -0.07
N ILE A 56 -0.84 19.77 0.46
CA ILE A 56 -0.45 20.50 1.67
C ILE A 56 -0.44 19.55 2.88
N CYS A 57 -1.41 18.65 3.04
CA CYS A 57 -1.38 17.61 4.05
C CYS A 57 -0.18 16.65 3.90
N ARG A 58 0.26 16.36 2.67
CA ARG A 58 1.42 15.49 2.43
C ARG A 58 2.78 16.15 2.62
N TYR A 59 2.92 17.44 2.33
CA TYR A 59 4.23 18.11 2.29
C TYR A 59 4.43 19.20 3.36
N GLY A 60 3.46 19.41 4.24
CA GLY A 60 3.50 20.41 5.30
C GLY A 60 3.24 21.83 4.78
N VAL A 61 2.67 22.67 5.64
CA VAL A 61 2.56 24.13 5.40
C VAL A 61 3.91 24.74 5.78
N PRO A 62 4.52 25.63 4.96
CA PRO A 62 5.68 26.36 5.41
C PRO A 62 5.32 27.19 6.65
N GLU A 63 6.11 27.02 7.71
CA GLU A 63 6.04 27.87 8.90
C GLU A 63 6.23 29.31 8.51
N THR A 64 5.44 30.18 9.17
CA THR A 64 5.44 31.66 9.13
C THR A 64 4.53 32.29 8.08
N ILE A 65 3.28 32.46 8.52
CA ILE A 65 2.62 33.74 8.33
C ILE A 65 2.60 34.40 9.71
N GLU A 66 3.63 35.14 10.05
CA GLU A 66 3.59 36.12 11.14
C GLU A 66 2.57 37.18 10.75
N SER A 67 1.41 37.15 11.37
CA SER A 67 0.50 38.30 11.36
C SER A 67 0.70 39.05 12.66
N ASP A 68 1.38 40.19 12.56
CA ASP A 68 1.34 41.25 13.57
C ASP A 68 -0.12 41.64 13.85
N ARG A 69 -0.69 41.12 14.93
CA ARG A 69 -1.88 41.71 15.55
C ARG A 69 -1.72 41.68 17.06
N GLY A 70 -1.64 42.88 17.56
CA GLY A 70 -1.54 43.22 18.96
C GLY A 70 -2.67 42.69 19.85
N PRO A 71 -2.58 42.92 21.19
CA PRO A 71 -3.32 42.25 22.23
C PRO A 71 -4.72 42.84 22.42
N HIS A 72 -5.70 42.35 21.66
CA HIS A 72 -7.12 42.53 21.97
C HIS A 72 -7.96 41.45 21.34
N PHE A 73 -8.16 40.35 22.06
CA PHE A 73 -9.37 39.54 21.96
C PHE A 73 -9.59 38.79 23.27
N ASN A 74 -10.28 39.47 24.20
CA ASN A 74 -11.09 38.82 25.22
C ASN A 74 -12.48 38.64 24.61
N GLY A 75 -13.03 37.47 24.71
CA GLY A 75 -14.48 37.27 24.64
C GLY A 75 -14.95 36.26 23.63
N GLU A 76 -15.55 35.23 24.18
CA GLU A 76 -16.66 34.38 23.71
C GLU A 76 -16.36 33.25 22.71
N GLU A 77 -16.34 32.06 23.30
CA GLU A 77 -17.28 30.91 23.17
C GLU A 77 -17.48 30.32 21.77
N ASN A 78 -17.14 29.03 21.73
CA ASN A 78 -17.82 27.97 20.97
C ASN A 78 -17.64 27.92 19.46
N ASN A 79 -16.49 27.41 19.06
CA ASN A 79 -16.46 26.36 18.07
C ASN A 79 -15.18 25.52 18.33
N LEU A 80 -15.38 24.36 18.94
CA LEU A 80 -14.33 23.38 19.25
C LEU A 80 -13.84 22.72 17.96
N THR A 81 -13.09 23.43 17.14
CA THR A 81 -12.09 22.82 16.28
C THR A 81 -10.83 22.73 17.12
N VAL A 82 -10.68 21.63 17.83
CA VAL A 82 -9.40 21.30 18.46
C VAL A 82 -8.41 21.10 17.30
N ASP A 83 -7.68 22.16 16.96
CA ASP A 83 -6.49 22.07 16.12
C ASP A 83 -5.42 21.33 16.91
N THR A 84 -5.63 20.03 17.09
CA THR A 84 -4.68 19.17 17.75
C THR A 84 -3.59 18.84 16.75
N ASN A 85 -2.50 19.60 16.78
CA ASN A 85 -1.31 19.28 16.01
C ASN A 85 -0.49 18.25 16.77
N PHE A 86 -0.09 17.18 16.10
CA PHE A 86 0.87 16.18 16.59
C PHE A 86 2.27 16.52 16.09
N PHE A 87 3.29 16.08 16.84
CA PHE A 87 4.68 16.19 16.43
C PHE A 87 5.28 14.79 16.28
N LEU A 88 5.64 14.42 15.05
CA LEU A 88 6.30 13.16 14.72
C LEU A 88 7.80 13.26 14.96
N LEU A 89 8.35 12.47 15.90
CA LEU A 89 9.78 12.52 16.25
C LEU A 89 10.69 11.83 15.21
N GLY A 90 10.18 10.86 14.47
CA GLY A 90 11.00 10.06 13.56
C GLY A 90 12.01 9.17 14.29
N PHE A 91 13.19 8.99 13.70
CA PHE A 91 14.18 8.01 14.17
C PHE A 91 15.16 8.52 15.23
N GLN A 92 15.25 9.83 15.46
CA GLN A 92 16.18 10.45 16.43
C GLN A 92 17.62 9.94 16.28
N LEU A 93 18.15 9.93 15.06
CA LEU A 93 19.50 9.49 14.73
C LEU A 93 20.46 10.68 14.59
N SER A 94 21.79 10.38 14.51
CA SER A 94 22.76 11.41 14.15
C SER A 94 22.52 11.93 12.73
N HIS A 95 22.90 13.17 12.46
CA HIS A 95 22.70 13.81 11.15
C HIS A 95 23.24 12.96 9.99
N GLN A 96 24.40 12.35 10.13
CA GLN A 96 24.97 11.45 9.11
C GLN A 96 24.11 10.22 8.86
N LEU A 97 23.57 9.61 9.90
CA LEU A 97 22.69 8.45 9.80
C LEU A 97 21.32 8.82 9.21
N ASN A 98 20.80 10.01 9.52
CA ASN A 98 19.57 10.52 8.91
C ASN A 98 19.74 10.70 7.39
N ILE A 99 20.86 11.27 6.93
CA ILE A 99 21.16 11.39 5.48
C ILE A 99 21.32 10.02 4.83
N PHE A 100 22.02 9.10 5.48
CA PHE A 100 22.15 7.72 4.96
C PHE A 100 20.79 7.04 4.82
N LEU A 101 19.95 7.11 5.85
CA LEU A 101 18.60 6.53 5.84
C LEU A 101 17.70 7.23 4.81
N PHE A 102 17.81 8.53 4.65
CA PHE A 102 17.12 9.30 3.62
C PHE A 102 17.45 8.77 2.20
N CYS A 103 18.73 8.64 1.88
CA CYS A 103 19.17 8.11 0.57
C CYS A 103 18.70 6.66 0.37
N LEU A 104 18.80 5.83 1.40
CA LEU A 104 18.35 4.44 1.36
C LEU A 104 16.84 4.35 1.09
N LEU A 105 16.02 5.08 1.85
CA LEU A 105 14.57 5.07 1.68
C LEU A 105 14.16 5.64 0.32
N LEU A 106 14.83 6.66 -0.18
CA LEU A 106 14.57 7.20 -1.50
C LEU A 106 14.82 6.15 -2.60
N VAL A 107 15.95 5.45 -2.53
CA VAL A 107 16.29 4.38 -3.50
C VAL A 107 15.28 3.23 -3.42
N VAL A 108 14.92 2.79 -2.21
CA VAL A 108 13.92 1.73 -1.99
C VAL A 108 12.57 2.16 -2.53
N TYR A 109 12.12 3.38 -2.25
CA TYR A 109 10.86 3.92 -2.74
C TYR A 109 10.81 3.97 -4.27
N CYS A 110 11.83 4.54 -4.91
CA CYS A 110 11.91 4.54 -6.38
C CYS A 110 11.91 3.12 -6.95
N GLY A 111 12.64 2.19 -6.32
CA GLY A 111 12.67 0.78 -6.72
C GLY A 111 11.31 0.10 -6.59
N THR A 112 10.57 0.38 -5.52
CA THR A 112 9.22 -0.14 -5.29
C THR A 112 8.24 0.37 -6.35
N ILE A 113 8.22 1.67 -6.60
CA ILE A 113 7.36 2.26 -7.64
C ILE A 113 7.69 1.69 -9.01
N CYS A 114 8.96 1.71 -9.42
CA CYS A 114 9.38 1.20 -10.72
C CYS A 114 9.09 -0.30 -10.89
N GLY A 115 9.35 -1.10 -9.86
CA GLY A 115 9.14 -2.56 -9.90
C GLY A 115 7.66 -2.93 -10.02
N ASN A 116 6.79 -2.29 -9.24
CA ASN A 116 5.36 -2.56 -9.27
C ASN A 116 4.69 -1.99 -10.54
N LEU A 117 5.08 -0.81 -11.00
CA LEU A 117 4.64 -0.29 -12.31
C LEU A 117 5.04 -1.22 -13.45
N LEU A 118 6.26 -1.77 -13.41
CA LEU A 118 6.72 -2.73 -14.42
C LEU A 118 5.81 -3.98 -14.44
N ILE A 119 5.44 -4.53 -13.29
CA ILE A 119 4.49 -5.67 -13.22
C ILE A 119 3.15 -5.29 -13.84
N ILE A 120 2.59 -4.14 -13.48
CA ILE A 120 1.31 -3.67 -14.03
C ILE A 120 1.38 -3.56 -15.57
N VAL A 121 2.44 -2.96 -16.10
CA VAL A 121 2.65 -2.80 -17.55
C VAL A 121 2.81 -4.17 -18.22
N LEU A 122 3.61 -5.08 -17.66
CA LEU A 122 3.79 -6.42 -18.22
C LEU A 122 2.48 -7.21 -18.28
N VAL A 123 1.70 -7.18 -17.21
CA VAL A 123 0.40 -7.86 -17.17
C VAL A 123 -0.57 -7.23 -18.18
N SER A 124 -0.59 -5.91 -18.30
CA SER A 124 -1.48 -5.21 -19.23
C SER A 124 -1.13 -5.45 -20.70
N THR A 125 0.16 -5.62 -21.04
CA THR A 125 0.64 -5.71 -22.42
C THR A 125 0.81 -7.14 -22.92
N SER A 126 0.99 -8.11 -22.02
CA SER A 126 1.28 -9.50 -22.38
C SER A 126 0.05 -10.39 -22.24
N LYS A 127 -0.49 -10.85 -23.38
CA LYS A 127 -1.67 -11.76 -23.38
C LYS A 127 -1.45 -13.06 -22.61
N SER A 128 -0.22 -13.53 -22.48
CA SER A 128 0.12 -14.73 -21.73
C SER A 128 -0.06 -14.56 -20.21
N LEU A 129 -0.09 -13.32 -19.72
CA LEU A 129 -0.28 -12.99 -18.32
C LEU A 129 -1.76 -12.64 -17.97
N HIS A 130 -2.70 -12.78 -18.91
CA HIS A 130 -4.11 -12.53 -18.64
C HIS A 130 -4.78 -13.73 -17.96
N THR A 131 -4.39 -14.00 -16.71
CA THR A 131 -4.99 -15.03 -15.87
C THR A 131 -5.39 -14.46 -14.51
N PRO A 132 -6.30 -15.11 -13.77
CA PRO A 132 -6.75 -14.66 -12.45
C PRO A 132 -5.61 -14.29 -11.49
N MET A 133 -4.58 -15.13 -11.42
CA MET A 133 -3.41 -14.87 -10.56
C MET A 133 -2.72 -13.54 -10.88
N TYR A 134 -2.49 -13.24 -12.17
CA TYR A 134 -1.81 -12.00 -12.55
C TYR A 134 -2.72 -10.78 -12.41
N PHE A 135 -4.04 -10.95 -12.49
CA PHE A 135 -4.99 -9.91 -12.12
C PHE A 135 -4.84 -9.54 -10.62
N PHE A 136 -4.83 -10.55 -9.73
CA PHE A 136 -4.61 -10.29 -8.30
C PHE A 136 -3.22 -9.71 -8.02
N LEU A 137 -2.19 -10.17 -8.75
CA LEU A 137 -0.86 -9.60 -8.65
C LEU A 137 -0.82 -8.11 -9.05
N THR A 138 -1.62 -7.70 -10.05
CA THR A 138 -1.78 -6.28 -10.40
C THR A 138 -2.43 -5.50 -9.27
N GLN A 139 -3.44 -6.06 -8.59
CA GLN A 139 -4.07 -5.44 -7.43
C GLN A 139 -3.10 -5.30 -6.26
N LEU A 140 -2.27 -6.31 -6.00
CA LEU A 140 -1.19 -6.24 -5.02
C LEU A 140 -0.19 -5.15 -5.37
N SER A 141 0.25 -5.08 -6.64
CA SER A 141 1.17 -4.04 -7.11
C SER A 141 0.61 -2.62 -6.97
N ILE A 142 -0.71 -2.44 -7.10
CA ILE A 142 -1.36 -1.14 -6.84
C ILE A 142 -1.26 -0.79 -5.35
N SER A 143 -1.56 -1.73 -4.44
CA SER A 143 -1.40 -1.52 -2.99
C SER A 143 0.05 -1.24 -2.61
N ASP A 144 0.99 -2.03 -3.15
CA ASP A 144 2.44 -1.85 -2.97
C ASP A 144 2.98 -0.47 -3.44
N ILE A 145 2.26 0.22 -4.32
CA ILE A 145 2.57 1.61 -4.72
C ILE A 145 1.92 2.59 -3.75
N LEU A 146 0.66 2.38 -3.40
CA LEU A 146 -0.11 3.32 -2.56
C LEU A 146 0.45 3.42 -1.15
N LEU A 147 0.72 2.29 -0.50
CA LEU A 147 1.17 2.22 0.88
C LEU A 147 2.48 2.99 1.14
N PRO A 148 3.61 2.75 0.44
CA PRO A 148 4.81 3.54 0.65
C PRO A 148 4.68 4.99 0.14
N THR A 149 3.80 5.26 -0.82
CA THR A 149 3.55 6.63 -1.29
C THR A 149 2.83 7.47 -0.22
N ASP A 150 2.04 6.86 0.63
CA ASP A 150 1.40 7.53 1.76
C ASP A 150 2.39 7.85 2.90
N ILE A 151 3.40 6.99 3.13
CA ILE A 151 4.30 7.08 4.30
C ILE A 151 5.63 7.74 3.96
N ILE A 152 6.31 7.31 2.88
CA ILE A 152 7.72 7.65 2.65
C ILE A 152 7.96 9.14 2.42
N PRO A 153 7.16 9.90 1.63
CA PRO A 153 7.42 11.32 1.43
C PRO A 153 7.47 12.11 2.74
N ASN A 154 6.53 11.85 3.64
CA ASN A 154 6.52 12.47 4.97
C ASN A 154 7.71 12.00 5.83
N THR A 155 8.06 10.72 5.77
CA THR A 155 9.23 10.17 6.49
C THR A 155 10.55 10.81 6.02
N LEU A 156 10.71 11.04 4.71
CA LEU A 156 11.88 11.72 4.16
C LEU A 156 11.97 13.17 4.67
N TYR A 157 10.84 13.87 4.76
CA TYR A 157 10.78 15.21 5.32
C TYR A 157 11.17 15.22 6.81
N ILE A 158 10.66 14.29 7.60
CA ILE A 158 10.99 14.10 9.02
C ILE A 158 12.49 13.85 9.23
N LEU A 159 13.12 13.05 8.36
CA LEU A 159 14.55 12.76 8.46
C LEU A 159 15.44 13.98 8.22
N LEU A 160 15.03 14.88 7.33
CA LEU A 160 15.77 16.10 7.04
C LEU A 160 15.63 17.17 8.14
N ASN A 161 14.43 17.25 8.75
CA ASN A 161 14.09 18.29 9.72
C ASN A 161 14.17 17.82 11.19
N ASN A 162 14.59 16.55 11.46
CA ASN A 162 14.61 15.94 12.79
C ASN A 162 13.25 15.94 13.50
N GLY A 163 12.18 15.80 12.76
CA GLY A 163 10.80 15.81 13.21
C GLY A 163 9.91 16.63 12.28
N ALA A 164 8.59 16.46 12.43
CA ALA A 164 7.61 17.23 11.68
C ALA A 164 6.31 17.39 12.46
N SER A 165 5.69 18.56 12.34
CA SER A 165 4.33 18.78 12.81
C SER A 165 3.33 18.28 11.78
N ILE A 166 2.29 17.57 12.23
CA ILE A 166 1.20 17.06 11.41
C ILE A 166 -0.13 17.41 12.07
N THR A 167 -1.11 17.89 11.30
CA THR A 167 -2.45 18.14 11.85
C THR A 167 -3.17 16.82 12.11
N PHE A 168 -4.14 16.81 13.04
CA PHE A 168 -4.96 15.63 13.32
C PHE A 168 -5.59 15.05 12.06
N ILE A 169 -6.13 15.89 11.17
CA ILE A 169 -6.78 15.45 9.93
C ILE A 169 -5.77 14.78 9.00
N CYS A 170 -4.57 15.34 8.84
CA CYS A 170 -3.53 14.73 7.98
C CYS A 170 -3.02 13.39 8.57
N CYS A 171 -2.90 13.31 9.89
CA CYS A 171 -2.55 12.09 10.61
C CYS A 171 -3.62 11.01 10.42
N MET A 172 -4.90 11.36 10.57
CA MET A 172 -6.01 10.42 10.33
C MET A 172 -6.11 9.98 8.87
N ASN A 173 -5.87 10.88 7.90
CA ASN A 173 -5.82 10.50 6.49
C ASN A 173 -4.68 9.52 6.20
N GLN A 174 -3.48 9.78 6.73
CA GLN A 174 -2.35 8.86 6.60
C GLN A 174 -2.67 7.50 7.22
N PHE A 175 -3.16 7.48 8.45
CA PHE A 175 -3.58 6.25 9.12
C PHE A 175 -4.65 5.49 8.31
N TYR A 176 -5.66 6.20 7.75
CA TYR A 176 -6.73 5.59 6.98
C TYR A 176 -6.23 4.87 5.73
N PHE A 177 -5.42 5.53 4.89
CA PHE A 177 -4.93 4.91 3.66
C PHE A 177 -3.89 3.82 3.91
N PHE A 178 -3.03 4.03 4.92
CA PHE A 178 -2.05 3.04 5.35
C PHE A 178 -2.75 1.75 5.85
N ALA A 179 -3.60 1.85 6.86
CA ALA A 179 -4.22 0.68 7.48
C ALA A 179 -5.17 -0.05 6.51
N ALA A 180 -5.95 0.70 5.70
CA ALA A 180 -6.81 0.10 4.68
C ALA A 180 -6.01 -0.70 3.62
N SER A 181 -4.81 -0.24 3.24
CA SER A 181 -3.93 -0.95 2.31
C SER A 181 -3.38 -2.24 2.94
N GLU A 182 -2.96 -2.21 4.21
CA GLU A 182 -2.48 -3.38 4.95
C GLU A 182 -3.59 -4.45 5.11
N GLU A 183 -4.79 -4.04 5.48
CA GLU A 183 -5.95 -4.94 5.60
C GLU A 183 -6.35 -5.53 4.26
N PHE A 184 -6.34 -4.71 3.19
CA PHE A 184 -6.56 -5.17 1.83
C PHE A 184 -5.54 -6.25 1.43
N GLU A 185 -4.26 -6.06 1.71
CA GLU A 185 -3.21 -7.04 1.39
C GLU A 185 -3.41 -8.35 2.12
N CYS A 186 -3.81 -8.34 3.39
CA CYS A 186 -4.16 -9.55 4.15
C CYS A 186 -5.26 -10.37 3.44
N PHE A 187 -6.34 -9.71 3.04
CA PHE A 187 -7.45 -10.36 2.34
C PHE A 187 -7.04 -10.82 0.93
N LEU A 188 -6.32 -9.99 0.19
CA LEU A 188 -5.89 -10.30 -1.17
C LEU A 188 -4.96 -11.52 -1.21
N LEU A 189 -3.98 -11.60 -0.32
CA LEU A 189 -3.07 -12.75 -0.23
C LEU A 189 -3.83 -14.04 0.11
N THR A 190 -4.91 -13.93 0.89
CA THR A 190 -5.82 -15.05 1.16
C THR A 190 -6.56 -15.48 -0.10
N VAL A 191 -7.11 -14.55 -0.86
CA VAL A 191 -7.77 -14.82 -2.15
C VAL A 191 -6.78 -15.43 -3.14
N MET A 192 -5.55 -14.95 -3.20
CA MET A 192 -4.50 -15.52 -4.05
C MET A 192 -4.13 -16.96 -3.63
N SER A 193 -4.13 -17.28 -2.34
CA SER A 193 -3.91 -18.64 -1.88
C SER A 193 -5.07 -19.58 -2.26
N TYR A 194 -6.29 -19.09 -2.21
CA TYR A 194 -7.48 -19.80 -2.70
C TYR A 194 -7.41 -20.03 -4.21
N ASP A 195 -7.02 -19.02 -5.00
CA ASP A 195 -6.79 -19.18 -6.44
C ASP A 195 -5.78 -20.30 -6.74
N ARG A 196 -4.66 -20.33 -6.04
CA ARG A 196 -3.66 -21.40 -6.19
C ARG A 196 -4.20 -22.77 -5.78
N TYR A 197 -4.97 -22.83 -4.70
CA TYR A 197 -5.62 -24.07 -4.26
C TYR A 197 -6.56 -24.63 -5.35
N VAL A 198 -7.45 -23.80 -5.90
CA VAL A 198 -8.38 -24.25 -6.95
C VAL A 198 -7.63 -24.66 -8.22
N ALA A 199 -6.60 -23.90 -8.62
CA ALA A 199 -5.82 -24.21 -9.83
C ALA A 199 -5.08 -25.55 -9.76
N ILE A 200 -4.65 -25.99 -8.59
CA ILE A 200 -3.83 -27.19 -8.42
C ILE A 200 -4.66 -28.38 -7.96
N CYS A 201 -5.54 -28.18 -6.98
CA CYS A 201 -6.32 -29.25 -6.38
C CYS A 201 -7.62 -29.56 -7.16
N ASN A 202 -8.16 -28.57 -7.90
CA ASN A 202 -9.39 -28.74 -8.66
C ASN A 202 -9.33 -28.15 -10.08
N PRO A 203 -8.35 -28.57 -10.92
CA PRO A 203 -8.05 -27.94 -12.20
C PRO A 203 -9.19 -28.01 -13.22
N LEU A 204 -10.05 -29.03 -13.15
CA LEU A 204 -11.18 -29.18 -14.07
C LEU A 204 -12.26 -28.12 -13.86
N HIS A 205 -12.42 -27.64 -12.64
CA HIS A 205 -13.43 -26.61 -12.30
C HIS A 205 -12.85 -25.21 -12.25
N TYR A 206 -11.53 -25.03 -12.42
CA TYR A 206 -10.84 -23.77 -12.28
C TYR A 206 -11.45 -22.65 -13.13
N ASN A 207 -11.62 -22.90 -14.42
CA ASN A 207 -12.18 -21.90 -15.35
C ASN A 207 -13.66 -21.55 -15.07
N TYR A 208 -14.39 -22.46 -14.42
CA TYR A 208 -15.77 -22.21 -14.03
C TYR A 208 -15.85 -21.39 -12.73
N ILE A 209 -14.95 -21.63 -11.78
CA ILE A 209 -14.92 -20.94 -10.49
C ILE A 209 -14.26 -19.57 -10.64
N MET A 210 -13.08 -19.50 -11.27
CA MET A 210 -12.26 -18.29 -11.39
C MET A 210 -12.58 -17.50 -12.66
N THR A 211 -13.87 -17.13 -12.81
CA THR A 211 -14.29 -16.21 -13.89
C THR A 211 -13.81 -14.80 -13.61
N SER A 212 -13.68 -13.98 -14.65
CA SER A 212 -13.26 -12.57 -14.51
C SER A 212 -14.15 -11.79 -13.55
N ASP A 213 -15.49 -11.96 -13.67
CA ASP A 213 -16.44 -11.28 -12.80
C ASP A 213 -16.28 -11.71 -11.33
N HIS A 214 -15.97 -13.01 -11.10
CA HIS A 214 -15.73 -13.49 -9.75
C HIS A 214 -14.44 -12.92 -9.17
N CYS A 215 -13.36 -12.86 -9.95
CA CYS A 215 -12.09 -12.27 -9.53
C CYS A 215 -12.23 -10.78 -9.21
N ILE A 216 -12.95 -10.02 -10.05
CA ILE A 216 -13.21 -8.60 -9.82
C ILE A 216 -14.01 -8.40 -8.53
N ARG A 217 -15.07 -9.20 -8.31
CA ARG A 217 -15.86 -9.11 -7.06
C ARG A 217 -15.02 -9.43 -5.83
N MET A 218 -14.17 -10.48 -5.87
CA MET A 218 -13.29 -10.82 -4.75
C MET A 218 -12.32 -9.67 -4.45
N ALA A 219 -11.66 -9.10 -5.45
CA ALA A 219 -10.76 -7.97 -5.26
C ALA A 219 -11.49 -6.73 -4.72
N ALA A 220 -12.68 -6.42 -5.28
CA ALA A 220 -13.50 -5.32 -4.80
C ALA A 220 -13.94 -5.51 -3.35
N MET A 221 -14.31 -6.74 -2.95
CA MET A 221 -14.64 -7.06 -1.56
C MET A 221 -13.44 -6.86 -0.63
N CYS A 222 -12.22 -7.23 -1.04
CA CYS A 222 -11.02 -6.97 -0.24
C CYS A 222 -10.82 -5.47 0.01
N TRP A 223 -10.97 -4.62 -1.01
CA TRP A 223 -10.88 -3.16 -0.87
C TRP A 223 -12.01 -2.61 0.03
N VAL A 224 -13.25 -3.02 -0.18
CA VAL A 224 -14.39 -2.57 0.62
C VAL A 224 -14.23 -2.95 2.08
N LEU A 225 -13.78 -4.17 2.38
CA LEU A 225 -13.54 -4.62 3.74
C LEU A 225 -12.42 -3.82 4.41
N GLY A 226 -11.26 -3.65 3.75
CA GLY A 226 -10.16 -2.86 4.29
C GLY A 226 -10.58 -1.42 4.61
N PHE A 227 -11.18 -0.71 3.64
CA PHE A 227 -11.65 0.66 3.87
C PHE A 227 -12.74 0.76 4.94
N SER A 228 -13.64 -0.23 5.04
CA SER A 228 -14.73 -0.20 6.03
C SER A 228 -14.24 -0.44 7.45
N ILE A 229 -13.31 -1.38 7.65
CA ILE A 229 -12.72 -1.67 8.96
C ILE A 229 -11.90 -0.47 9.44
N THR A 230 -11.03 0.06 8.57
CA THR A 230 -10.21 1.23 8.92
C THR A 230 -11.08 2.48 9.19
N LEU A 231 -12.20 2.65 8.47
CA LEU A 231 -13.14 3.75 8.76
C LEU A 231 -13.69 3.66 10.16
N MET A 232 -14.00 2.46 10.64
CA MET A 232 -14.46 2.23 12.02
C MET A 232 -13.41 2.71 13.02
N TYR A 233 -12.13 2.36 12.82
CA TYR A 233 -11.04 2.89 13.65
C TYR A 233 -10.94 4.41 13.63
N CYS A 234 -11.02 5.04 12.45
CA CYS A 234 -10.97 6.49 12.35
C CYS A 234 -12.09 7.18 13.12
N VAL A 235 -13.29 6.61 13.10
CA VAL A 235 -14.42 7.11 13.90
C VAL A 235 -14.13 6.97 15.39
N THR A 236 -13.67 5.79 15.84
CA THR A 236 -13.38 5.56 17.27
C THR A 236 -12.23 6.43 17.78
N ILE A 237 -11.14 6.59 16.97
CA ILE A 237 -10.02 7.49 17.31
C ILE A 237 -10.48 8.93 17.40
N SER A 238 -11.40 9.38 16.54
CA SER A 238 -11.93 10.75 16.57
C SER A 238 -12.77 11.06 17.82
N LEU A 239 -13.22 10.03 18.54
CA LEU A 239 -13.94 10.18 19.82
C LEU A 239 -12.99 10.19 21.02
N LEU A 240 -11.70 9.90 20.83
CA LEU A 240 -10.71 9.95 21.92
C LEU A 240 -10.34 11.40 22.25
N THR A 241 -10.07 11.62 23.52
CA THR A 241 -9.52 12.90 24.01
C THR A 241 -8.00 12.75 24.15
N PHE A 242 -7.24 13.62 23.49
CA PHE A 242 -5.80 13.64 23.56
C PHE A 242 -5.32 14.70 24.56
N CYS A 243 -4.37 14.35 25.43
CA CYS A 243 -3.84 15.25 26.46
C CYS A 243 -2.30 15.18 26.48
N GLY A 244 -1.68 16.29 26.81
CA GLY A 244 -0.23 16.35 26.96
C GLY A 244 0.48 16.93 25.73
N PRO A 245 1.75 16.61 25.54
CA PRO A 245 2.59 17.29 24.54
C PRO A 245 2.29 16.91 23.09
N ASN A 246 1.32 16.02 22.83
CA ASN A 246 0.94 15.55 21.49
C ASN A 246 2.14 15.07 20.64
N ILE A 247 3.14 14.44 21.27
CA ILE A 247 4.36 13.96 20.61
C ILE A 247 4.21 12.48 20.29
N ILE A 248 4.24 12.15 19.00
CA ILE A 248 4.22 10.77 18.48
C ILE A 248 5.66 10.31 18.27
N ASP A 249 6.12 9.34 19.07
CA ASP A 249 7.47 8.77 18.91
C ASP A 249 7.48 7.72 17.79
N HIS A 250 7.08 8.14 16.59
CA HIS A 250 7.05 7.33 15.36
C HIS A 250 7.37 8.19 14.14
N PHE A 251 7.56 7.57 12.94
CA PHE A 251 7.82 8.27 11.70
C PHE A 251 6.56 8.41 10.81
N PHE A 252 5.44 7.84 11.22
CA PHE A 252 4.12 8.00 10.62
C PHE A 252 3.03 7.79 11.69
N CYS A 253 1.78 8.10 11.34
CA CYS A 253 0.64 7.92 12.22
C CYS A 253 0.20 6.45 12.23
N ASP A 254 0.36 5.79 13.38
CA ASP A 254 -0.02 4.41 13.61
C ASP A 254 -0.94 4.30 14.84
N LEU A 255 -1.72 3.22 14.91
CA LEU A 255 -2.74 3.01 15.93
C LEU A 255 -2.15 3.03 17.35
N VAL A 256 -1.06 2.30 17.58
CA VAL A 256 -0.49 2.13 18.93
C VAL A 256 0.01 3.45 19.50
N PRO A 257 0.85 4.26 18.78
CA PRO A 257 1.26 5.57 19.25
C PRO A 257 0.09 6.54 19.50
N LEU A 258 -0.99 6.46 18.72
CA LEU A 258 -2.16 7.30 18.91
C LEU A 258 -2.94 6.92 20.16
N ILE A 259 -3.11 5.64 20.45
CA ILE A 259 -3.77 5.17 21.68
C ILE A 259 -2.97 5.58 22.92
N GLU A 260 -1.63 5.55 22.86
CA GLU A 260 -0.75 5.94 23.97
C GLU A 260 -0.87 7.42 24.34
N LEU A 261 -1.34 8.29 23.43
CA LEU A 261 -1.57 9.71 23.67
C LEU A 261 -3.00 10.02 24.22
N ALA A 262 -3.89 9.03 24.19
CA ALA A 262 -5.27 9.22 24.65
C ALA A 262 -5.35 9.27 26.18
N CYS A 263 -6.13 10.22 26.71
CA CYS A 263 -6.46 10.30 28.14
C CYS A 263 -7.84 9.72 28.48
N SER A 264 -8.68 9.57 27.47
CA SER A 264 -9.96 8.91 27.62
C SER A 264 -9.79 7.39 27.64
N SER A 265 -10.84 6.66 28.01
CA SER A 265 -10.82 5.20 27.99
C SER A 265 -10.56 4.65 26.59
N THR A 266 -9.56 3.81 26.46
CA THR A 266 -9.13 3.16 25.20
C THR A 266 -9.74 1.77 25.02
N LEU A 267 -10.60 1.33 25.95
CA LEU A 267 -11.15 -0.03 25.97
C LEU A 267 -11.90 -0.40 24.68
N THR A 268 -12.65 0.53 24.10
CA THR A 268 -13.42 0.28 22.86
C THR A 268 -12.46 0.01 21.69
N ILE A 269 -11.47 0.87 21.50
CA ILE A 269 -10.52 0.73 20.38
C ILE A 269 -9.59 -0.47 20.56
N GLU A 270 -9.25 -0.82 21.81
CA GLU A 270 -8.50 -2.04 22.09
C GLU A 270 -9.32 -3.29 21.76
N LEU A 271 -10.61 -3.30 22.10
CA LEU A 271 -11.52 -4.40 21.73
C LEU A 271 -11.67 -4.51 20.21
N GLU A 272 -11.85 -3.38 19.51
CA GLU A 272 -11.86 -3.34 18.05
C GLU A 272 -10.56 -3.94 17.47
N ALA A 273 -9.41 -3.58 18.03
CA ALA A 273 -8.12 -4.09 17.60
C ALA A 273 -8.00 -5.61 17.78
N TYR A 274 -8.49 -6.18 18.88
CA TYR A 274 -8.50 -7.63 19.06
C TYR A 274 -9.43 -8.34 18.07
N ILE A 275 -10.62 -7.81 17.83
CA ILE A 275 -11.58 -8.37 16.89
C ILE A 275 -11.00 -8.30 15.47
N THR A 276 -10.46 -7.17 15.06
CA THR A 276 -9.86 -6.97 13.74
C THR A 276 -8.63 -7.88 13.56
N CYS A 277 -7.75 -7.97 14.55
CA CYS A 277 -6.61 -8.89 14.51
C CYS A 277 -7.08 -10.33 14.26
N PHE A 278 -8.15 -10.77 14.92
CA PHE A 278 -8.72 -12.10 14.69
C PHE A 278 -9.28 -12.26 13.28
N LEU A 279 -10.05 -11.30 12.78
CA LEU A 279 -10.72 -11.37 11.48
C LEU A 279 -9.77 -11.17 10.31
N VAL A 280 -8.80 -10.24 10.42
CA VAL A 280 -7.92 -9.82 9.31
C VAL A 280 -6.60 -10.60 9.31
N LEU A 281 -6.14 -11.11 10.45
CA LEU A 281 -4.86 -11.77 10.56
C LEU A 281 -5.02 -13.27 10.83
N VAL A 282 -5.72 -13.67 11.93
CA VAL A 282 -5.77 -15.08 12.35
C VAL A 282 -6.54 -15.95 11.37
N ILE A 283 -7.74 -15.53 10.97
CA ILE A 283 -8.56 -16.30 10.00
C ILE A 283 -7.87 -16.41 8.64
N PRO A 284 -7.35 -15.34 8.02
CA PRO A 284 -6.58 -15.42 6.79
C PRO A 284 -5.38 -16.35 6.87
N ILE A 285 -4.58 -16.27 7.92
CA ILE A 285 -3.44 -17.19 8.11
C ILE A 285 -3.88 -18.65 8.12
N ILE A 286 -4.97 -18.99 8.84
CA ILE A 286 -5.50 -20.36 8.90
C ILE A 286 -5.93 -20.82 7.51
N ILE A 287 -6.64 -19.99 6.75
CA ILE A 287 -7.08 -20.30 5.37
C ILE A 287 -5.86 -20.53 4.47
N VAL A 288 -4.85 -19.68 4.55
CA VAL A 288 -3.60 -19.83 3.78
C VAL A 288 -2.91 -21.14 4.13
N ILE A 289 -2.73 -21.45 5.41
CA ILE A 289 -2.09 -22.70 5.86
C ILE A 289 -2.85 -23.92 5.33
N ILE A 290 -4.17 -23.97 5.49
CA ILE A 290 -5.01 -25.07 5.00
C ILE A 290 -4.88 -25.21 3.48
N SER A 291 -4.92 -24.10 2.74
CA SER A 291 -4.77 -24.09 1.27
C SER A 291 -3.43 -24.70 0.86
N TYR A 292 -2.33 -24.27 1.49
CA TYR A 292 -0.99 -24.75 1.15
C TYR A 292 -0.72 -26.17 1.58
N ILE A 293 -1.28 -26.66 2.69
CA ILE A 293 -1.22 -28.06 3.07
C ILE A 293 -1.85 -28.93 1.96
N ASN A 294 -3.05 -28.57 1.51
CA ASN A 294 -3.73 -29.28 0.43
C ASN A 294 -2.96 -29.22 -0.90
N ILE A 295 -2.39 -28.07 -1.25
CA ILE A 295 -1.56 -27.90 -2.44
C ILE A 295 -0.34 -28.83 -2.38
N ILE A 296 0.38 -28.85 -1.27
CA ILE A 296 1.57 -29.69 -1.09
C ILE A 296 1.20 -31.17 -1.20
N VAL A 297 0.14 -31.62 -0.52
CA VAL A 297 -0.34 -33.01 -0.59
C VAL A 297 -0.69 -33.39 -2.03
N THR A 298 -1.32 -32.49 -2.78
CA THR A 298 -1.69 -32.73 -4.18
C THR A 298 -0.47 -32.79 -5.09
N ILE A 299 0.48 -31.88 -4.93
CA ILE A 299 1.74 -31.85 -5.71
C ILE A 299 2.56 -33.13 -5.47
N LEU A 300 2.61 -33.63 -4.25
CA LEU A 300 3.32 -34.87 -3.92
C LEU A 300 2.71 -36.09 -4.60
N ARG A 301 1.41 -36.05 -4.96
CA ARG A 301 0.71 -37.12 -5.70
C ARG A 301 0.94 -37.09 -7.22
N PHE A 302 1.55 -36.02 -7.77
CA PHE A 302 1.84 -35.96 -9.19
C PHE A 302 2.88 -37.01 -9.61
N GLN A 303 2.55 -37.79 -10.61
CA GLN A 303 3.43 -38.85 -11.13
C GLN A 303 4.64 -38.29 -11.93
N SER A 304 4.44 -37.18 -12.63
CA SER A 304 5.48 -36.52 -13.44
C SER A 304 6.33 -35.57 -12.62
N ASN A 305 7.66 -35.78 -12.59
CA ASN A 305 8.61 -34.88 -11.96
C ASN A 305 8.58 -33.48 -12.56
N VAL A 306 8.36 -33.36 -13.88
CA VAL A 306 8.31 -32.08 -14.59
C VAL A 306 7.08 -31.29 -14.15
N SER A 307 5.90 -31.92 -14.09
CA SER A 307 4.67 -31.27 -13.62
C SER A 307 4.76 -30.87 -12.14
N ARG A 308 5.35 -31.73 -11.31
CA ARG A 308 5.60 -31.43 -9.89
C ARG A 308 6.53 -30.22 -9.71
N GLN A 309 7.64 -30.16 -10.45
CA GLN A 309 8.59 -29.04 -10.36
C GLN A 309 7.96 -27.73 -10.84
N LYS A 310 7.18 -27.76 -11.92
CA LYS A 310 6.48 -26.57 -12.44
C LYS A 310 5.45 -26.04 -11.44
N ALA A 311 4.60 -26.92 -10.89
CA ALA A 311 3.61 -26.55 -9.88
C ALA A 311 4.27 -25.97 -8.63
N PHE A 312 5.35 -26.61 -8.14
CA PHE A 312 6.09 -26.13 -6.97
C PHE A 312 6.75 -24.78 -7.21
N SER A 313 7.36 -24.54 -8.37
CA SER A 313 7.98 -23.26 -8.72
C SER A 313 6.97 -22.10 -8.71
N THR A 314 5.77 -22.33 -9.24
CA THR A 314 4.71 -21.31 -9.28
C THR A 314 4.18 -20.99 -7.88
N CYS A 315 3.94 -22.01 -7.06
CA CYS A 315 3.42 -21.82 -5.70
C CYS A 315 4.44 -21.25 -4.72
N SER A 316 5.73 -21.58 -4.91
CA SER A 316 6.78 -21.15 -3.99
C SER A 316 6.98 -19.63 -3.99
N SER A 317 6.79 -18.95 -5.12
CA SER A 317 6.86 -17.50 -5.19
C SER A 317 5.80 -16.85 -4.29
N HIS A 318 4.55 -17.28 -4.43
CA HIS A 318 3.46 -16.78 -3.60
C HIS A 318 3.65 -17.13 -2.12
N LEU A 319 4.06 -18.39 -1.82
CA LEU A 319 4.28 -18.81 -0.43
C LEU A 319 5.37 -17.96 0.26
N ILE A 320 6.44 -17.59 -0.46
CA ILE A 320 7.50 -16.73 0.10
C ILE A 320 6.95 -15.34 0.41
N VAL A 321 6.21 -14.73 -0.52
CA VAL A 321 5.59 -13.40 -0.31
C VAL A 321 4.67 -13.45 0.90
N VAL A 322 3.76 -14.41 0.95
CA VAL A 322 2.82 -14.61 2.07
C VAL A 322 3.58 -14.80 3.40
N SER A 323 4.65 -15.62 3.39
CA SER A 323 5.44 -15.86 4.59
C SER A 323 6.15 -14.60 5.08
N ILE A 324 6.78 -13.83 4.18
CA ILE A 324 7.44 -12.56 4.53
C ILE A 324 6.39 -11.60 5.12
N PHE A 325 5.27 -11.40 4.44
CA PHE A 325 4.21 -10.51 4.88
C PHE A 325 3.70 -10.86 6.28
N TYR A 326 3.25 -12.10 6.51
CA TYR A 326 2.70 -12.47 7.80
C TYR A 326 3.75 -12.56 8.91
N ILE A 327 4.99 -12.97 8.63
CA ILE A 327 6.06 -12.98 9.63
C ILE A 327 6.40 -11.56 10.07
N THR A 328 6.53 -10.62 9.15
CA THR A 328 6.81 -9.21 9.49
C THR A 328 5.67 -8.60 10.28
N LEU A 329 4.42 -8.81 9.86
CA LEU A 329 3.24 -8.30 10.54
C LEU A 329 3.09 -8.89 11.96
N LEU A 330 3.20 -10.22 12.11
CA LEU A 330 3.18 -10.87 13.43
C LEU A 330 4.31 -10.38 14.33
N SER A 331 5.50 -10.09 13.78
CA SER A 331 6.61 -9.58 14.56
C SER A 331 6.30 -8.24 15.23
N VAL A 332 5.51 -7.38 14.57
CA VAL A 332 5.06 -6.10 15.14
C VAL A 332 4.06 -6.32 16.28
N TYR A 333 3.06 -7.19 16.05
CA TYR A 333 1.99 -7.40 17.02
C TYR A 333 2.41 -8.25 18.24
N LEU A 334 3.35 -9.20 18.08
CA LEU A 334 3.82 -10.09 19.14
C LEU A 334 4.95 -9.50 19.96
N TYR A 335 5.56 -8.40 19.53
CA TYR A 335 6.67 -7.81 20.25
C TYR A 335 6.18 -7.13 21.55
N PRO A 336 6.78 -7.45 22.73
CA PRO A 336 6.31 -6.94 24.01
C PRO A 336 6.42 -5.41 24.12
N LYS A 337 5.38 -4.75 24.59
CA LYS A 337 5.36 -3.31 24.87
C LYS A 337 6.24 -3.01 26.09
N GLY A 338 7.35 -2.28 25.91
CA GLY A 338 8.24 -1.87 27.02
C GLY A 338 9.42 -1.00 26.54
N GLY A 339 9.91 -0.10 27.35
CA GLY A 339 10.79 1.04 27.03
C GLY A 339 12.08 0.85 26.19
N LYS A 340 12.56 -0.37 25.92
CA LYS A 340 13.59 -0.66 24.90
C LYS A 340 12.97 -1.00 23.54
N SER A 341 11.68 -1.10 23.48
CA SER A 341 10.84 -1.59 22.38
C SER A 341 10.64 -0.59 21.25
N LEU A 342 10.62 0.72 21.52
CA LEU A 342 10.25 1.75 20.54
C LEU A 342 11.16 1.78 19.30
N LYS A 343 12.48 1.63 19.47
CA LYS A 343 13.40 1.58 18.32
C LYS A 343 13.20 0.35 17.46
N VAL A 344 12.93 -0.79 18.10
CA VAL A 344 12.67 -2.06 17.42
C VAL A 344 11.33 -1.99 16.68
N ASN A 345 10.29 -1.41 17.29
CA ASN A 345 9.00 -1.22 16.65
C ASN A 345 9.12 -0.36 15.39
N LYS A 346 9.84 0.77 15.42
CA LYS A 346 10.09 1.60 14.23
C LYS A 346 10.80 0.82 13.13
N LEU A 347 11.79 -0.03 13.48
CA LEU A 347 12.50 -0.85 12.52
C LEU A 347 11.59 -1.94 11.91
N LEU A 348 10.78 -2.59 12.74
CA LEU A 348 9.79 -3.57 12.27
C LEU A 348 8.74 -2.89 11.38
N SER A 349 8.29 -1.70 11.74
CA SER A 349 7.36 -0.92 10.90
C SER A 349 7.96 -0.61 9.53
N LEU A 350 9.25 -0.26 9.43
CA LEU A 350 9.94 -0.09 8.14
C LEU A 350 9.96 -1.39 7.33
N LEU A 351 10.08 -2.55 7.97
CA LEU A 351 10.13 -3.82 7.25
C LEU A 351 8.81 -4.09 6.52
N TYR A 352 7.67 -3.92 7.17
CA TYR A 352 6.41 -4.22 6.51
C TYR A 352 5.92 -3.09 5.61
N THR A 353 6.15 -1.81 5.95
CA THR A 353 5.65 -0.68 5.14
C THR A 353 6.52 -0.36 3.93
N VAL A 354 7.81 -0.70 3.96
CA VAL A 354 8.78 -0.28 2.94
C VAL A 354 9.44 -1.46 2.23
N PHE A 355 9.91 -2.46 3.00
CA PHE A 355 10.62 -3.59 2.41
C PHE A 355 9.69 -4.63 1.77
N THR A 356 8.54 -4.92 2.38
CA THR A 356 7.59 -5.90 1.82
C THR A 356 7.09 -5.47 0.44
N PRO A 357 6.64 -4.22 0.20
CA PRO A 357 6.25 -3.75 -1.13
C PRO A 357 7.37 -3.78 -2.17
N LEU A 358 8.64 -3.64 -1.76
CA LEU A 358 9.79 -3.80 -2.66
C LEU A 358 10.05 -5.27 -2.99
N MET A 359 9.88 -6.18 -2.01
CA MET A 359 10.18 -7.60 -2.20
C MET A 359 9.19 -8.29 -3.14
N ASN A 360 7.94 -7.85 -3.17
CA ASN A 360 6.90 -8.43 -4.02
C ASN A 360 7.30 -8.44 -5.51
N PRO A 361 7.60 -7.31 -6.16
CA PRO A 361 8.01 -7.31 -7.56
C PRO A 361 9.33 -8.08 -7.81
N ILE A 362 10.26 -8.05 -6.87
CA ILE A 362 11.54 -8.78 -6.99
C ILE A 362 11.28 -10.29 -6.99
N ILE A 363 10.52 -10.82 -6.03
CA ILE A 363 10.26 -12.26 -5.91
C ILE A 363 9.48 -12.77 -7.13
N TYR A 364 8.43 -12.04 -7.53
CA TYR A 364 7.64 -12.44 -8.71
C TYR A 364 8.44 -12.34 -10.00
N SER A 365 9.27 -11.29 -10.18
CA SER A 365 10.10 -11.15 -11.38
C SER A 365 11.23 -12.18 -11.44
N LEU A 366 11.83 -12.53 -10.31
CA LEU A 366 12.96 -13.47 -10.29
C LEU A 366 12.54 -14.93 -10.30
N ARG A 367 11.37 -15.28 -9.77
CA ARG A 367 10.95 -16.67 -9.60
C ARG A 367 9.88 -17.14 -10.58
N ASN A 368 9.05 -16.23 -11.07
CA ASN A 368 8.00 -16.57 -12.01
C ASN A 368 8.54 -16.61 -13.45
N SER A 369 8.50 -17.81 -14.07
CA SER A 369 8.98 -18.05 -15.42
C SER A 369 8.24 -17.23 -16.49
N ASP A 370 6.93 -17.03 -16.30
CA ASP A 370 6.07 -16.37 -17.28
C ASP A 370 6.32 -14.86 -17.26
N ILE A 371 6.50 -14.26 -16.07
CA ILE A 371 6.90 -12.85 -15.93
C ILE A 371 8.29 -12.64 -16.53
N LYS A 372 9.26 -13.53 -16.26
CA LYS A 372 10.60 -13.45 -16.88
C LYS A 372 10.53 -13.44 -18.40
N LYS A 373 9.75 -14.36 -18.95
CA LYS A 373 9.59 -14.47 -20.40
C LYS A 373 8.96 -13.20 -20.98
N SER A 374 7.88 -12.72 -20.36
CA SER A 374 7.20 -11.49 -20.79
C SER A 374 8.11 -10.27 -20.70
N LEU A 375 8.93 -10.18 -19.64
CA LEU A 375 9.93 -9.11 -19.48
C LEU A 375 10.97 -9.15 -20.60
N GLN A 376 11.50 -10.32 -20.93
CA GLN A 376 12.46 -10.48 -22.04
C GLN A 376 11.86 -10.09 -23.40
N GLU A 377 10.61 -10.46 -23.64
CA GLU A 377 9.88 -10.08 -24.86
C GLU A 377 9.63 -8.56 -24.91
N PHE A 378 9.27 -7.95 -23.79
CA PHE A 378 9.06 -6.51 -23.66
C PHE A 378 10.35 -5.73 -23.96
N ILE A 379 11.48 -6.13 -23.35
CA ILE A 379 12.80 -5.51 -23.58
C ILE A 379 13.19 -5.63 -25.06
N LYS A 380 13.02 -6.80 -25.67
CA LYS A 380 13.31 -6.99 -27.11
C LYS A 380 12.48 -6.04 -27.99
N LYS A 381 11.20 -5.87 -27.71
CA LYS A 381 10.34 -4.92 -28.44
C LYS A 381 10.80 -3.47 -28.29
N CYS A 382 11.18 -3.06 -27.07
CA CYS A 382 11.68 -1.71 -26.83
C CYS A 382 12.99 -1.44 -27.60
N VAL A 383 13.93 -2.39 -27.61
CA VAL A 383 15.20 -2.28 -28.34
C VAL A 383 14.97 -2.20 -29.85
N ILE A 384 14.04 -3.00 -30.39
CA ILE A 384 13.71 -2.96 -31.84
C ILE A 384 13.10 -1.61 -32.21
N CYS A 385 12.17 -1.07 -31.40
CA CYS A 385 11.60 0.26 -31.62
C CYS A 385 12.67 1.34 -31.61
N GLN A 386 13.61 1.30 -30.68
CA GLN A 386 14.69 2.27 -30.56
C GLN A 386 15.64 2.23 -31.76
N ASN A 387 15.98 1.04 -32.24
CA ASN A 387 16.80 0.87 -33.45
C ASN A 387 16.05 1.29 -34.73
N GLY A 388 14.73 1.15 -34.77
CA GLY A 388 13.91 1.65 -35.88
C GLY A 388 13.83 3.17 -35.95
N ILE A 389 13.82 3.84 -34.79
CA ILE A 389 13.81 5.32 -34.71
C ILE A 389 15.18 5.91 -35.08
N ASN A 390 16.28 5.24 -34.73
CA ASN A 390 17.64 5.71 -35.04
C ASN A 390 18.01 5.50 -36.53
N ASN A 391 17.19 4.76 -37.29
CA ASN A 391 17.37 4.53 -38.72
C ASN A 391 16.43 5.36 -39.62
N LEU A 392 15.61 6.27 -39.03
CA LEU A 392 14.84 7.29 -39.70
C LEU A 392 15.50 8.67 -39.55
#